data_e12e7e8224c2a66bc365e2167c99163e
#
_entry.id   e12e7e8224c2a66bc365e2167c99163e
#
_cell.length_a   1.000
_cell.length_b   1.000
_cell.length_c   1.000
_cell.angle_alpha   90.00
_cell.angle_beta   90.00
_cell.angle_gamma   90.00
#
_symmetry.space_group_name_H-M   'P 1'
#
loop_
_entity.id
_entity.type
_entity.pdbx_description
1 polymer ?
#
loop_
_entity_poly.entity_id
_entity_poly.type
_entity_poly.pdbx_seq_one_letter_code
_entity_poly.pdbx_strand_id
1 'polypeptide(L)'
;GLKPESINYVCAGINHMAFFTEFKHKGRDLIPRLRKLVRTDKAIYNHEQVRNEMFIAMGYYVTESSGHNSEYNWWFRKRPDLVKKYCKDGTGWNPGEYAHILKRYREREKTWKSEVKEWLANDSPISLERGHEYAAYIANAWVGGEPFKFNGNVPNDQLIDNLPQGACVEVPVLATRN
;
A
#
# COMPACT_ATOMS: atom_id res chain seq x y z
N GLY A 1 7.00 -7.29 -18.92
CA GLY A 1 6.96 -6.14 -18.00
C GLY A 1 8.35 -5.80 -17.47
N LEU A 2 8.48 -4.66 -16.80
CA LEU A 2 9.70 -4.32 -16.08
C LEU A 2 9.75 -5.10 -14.77
N LYS A 3 10.94 -5.52 -14.35
CA LYS A 3 11.14 -6.15 -13.04
C LYS A 3 11.08 -5.07 -11.96
N PRO A 4 10.39 -5.29 -10.82
CA PRO A 4 10.29 -4.32 -9.73
C PRO A 4 11.63 -3.78 -9.26
N GLU A 5 12.65 -4.66 -9.15
CA GLU A 5 14.00 -4.32 -8.68
C GLU A 5 14.75 -3.35 -9.62
N SER A 6 14.27 -3.21 -10.87
CA SER A 6 14.84 -2.29 -11.86
C SER A 6 14.23 -0.88 -11.81
N ILE A 7 13.26 -0.65 -10.91
CA ILE A 7 12.53 0.59 -10.79
C ILE A 7 13.03 1.37 -9.58
N ASN A 8 13.47 2.60 -9.82
CA ASN A 8 13.77 3.56 -8.76
C ASN A 8 12.55 4.43 -8.52
N TYR A 9 12.15 4.56 -7.27
CA TYR A 9 10.99 5.36 -6.90
C TYR A 9 11.21 6.13 -5.60
N VAL A 10 10.49 7.22 -5.44
CA VAL A 10 10.34 7.98 -4.21
C VAL A 10 8.84 8.16 -3.99
N CYS A 11 8.39 7.86 -2.78
CA CYS A 11 7.02 8.10 -2.34
C CYS A 11 7.03 9.06 -1.17
N ALA A 12 6.06 9.96 -1.12
CA ALA A 12 5.86 10.87 0.00
C ALA A 12 4.39 11.22 0.16
N GLY A 13 3.96 11.43 1.42
CA GLY A 13 2.60 11.82 1.75
C GLY A 13 2.19 11.39 3.14
N ILE A 14 0.91 11.08 3.30
CA ILE A 14 0.33 10.50 4.52
C ILE A 14 0.09 9.02 4.24
N ASN A 15 0.37 8.15 5.21
CA ASN A 15 0.16 6.70 5.07
C ASN A 15 -1.26 6.40 4.58
N HIS A 16 -1.38 5.49 3.60
CA HIS A 16 -2.52 5.21 2.73
C HIS A 16 -2.92 6.34 1.76
N MET A 17 -2.29 7.52 1.82
CA MET A 17 -2.53 8.67 0.93
C MET A 17 -1.22 9.28 0.44
N ALA A 18 -0.20 8.46 0.24
CA ALA A 18 1.07 8.87 -0.34
C ALA A 18 1.06 8.75 -1.87
N PHE A 19 1.99 9.46 -2.52
CA PHE A 19 2.11 9.53 -3.97
C PHE A 19 3.54 9.21 -4.40
N PHE A 20 3.67 8.63 -5.60
CA PHE A 20 4.97 8.52 -6.26
C PHE A 20 5.38 9.90 -6.78
N THR A 21 6.37 10.51 -6.14
CA THR A 21 7.01 11.75 -6.57
C THR A 21 8.10 11.50 -7.61
N GLU A 22 8.74 10.33 -7.55
CA GLU A 22 9.62 9.80 -8.59
C GLU A 22 9.25 8.37 -8.94
N PHE A 23 9.28 8.03 -10.22
CA PHE A 23 9.04 6.68 -10.72
C PHE A 23 9.84 6.45 -12.00
N LYS A 24 11.04 5.87 -11.87
CA LYS A 24 12.04 5.82 -12.95
C LYS A 24 12.54 4.41 -13.23
N HIS A 25 12.84 4.13 -14.50
CA HIS A 25 13.59 2.94 -14.93
C HIS A 25 14.79 3.37 -15.75
N LYS A 26 15.99 2.98 -15.34
CA LYS A 26 17.26 3.39 -16.00
C LYS A 26 17.33 4.91 -16.24
N GLY A 27 16.95 5.69 -15.25
CA GLY A 27 16.95 7.15 -15.30
C GLY A 27 15.80 7.80 -16.09
N ARG A 28 14.96 7.03 -16.79
CA ARG A 28 13.82 7.55 -17.55
C ARG A 28 12.56 7.58 -16.69
N ASP A 29 11.85 8.70 -16.69
CA ASP A 29 10.55 8.83 -16.01
C ASP A 29 9.50 7.93 -16.66
N LEU A 30 8.82 7.13 -15.85
CA LEU A 30 7.77 6.21 -16.27
C LEU A 30 6.36 6.83 -16.18
N ILE A 31 6.17 7.94 -15.46
CA ILE A 31 4.86 8.57 -15.25
C ILE A 31 4.16 8.94 -16.56
N PRO A 32 4.83 9.55 -17.57
CA PRO A 32 4.17 9.85 -18.84
C PRO A 32 3.69 8.60 -19.58
N ARG A 33 4.50 7.52 -19.56
CA ARG A 33 4.13 6.25 -20.17
C ARG A 33 2.95 5.60 -19.45
N LEU A 34 2.97 5.58 -18.12
CA LEU A 34 1.88 5.04 -17.31
C LEU A 34 0.59 5.82 -17.56
N ARG A 35 0.66 7.16 -17.59
CA ARG A 35 -0.48 8.03 -17.89
C ARG A 35 -1.12 7.74 -19.26
N LYS A 36 -0.29 7.48 -20.28
CA LYS A 36 -0.77 7.06 -21.58
C LYS A 36 -1.48 5.71 -21.51
N LEU A 37 -0.85 4.70 -20.91
CA LEU A 37 -1.39 3.34 -20.80
C LEU A 37 -2.73 3.32 -20.06
N VAL A 38 -2.84 3.99 -18.93
CA VAL A 38 -4.09 4.09 -18.16
C VAL A 38 -5.26 4.65 -18.99
N ARG A 39 -4.97 5.54 -19.95
CA ARG A 39 -6.00 6.15 -20.82
C ARG A 39 -6.32 5.35 -22.06
N THR A 40 -5.41 4.49 -22.52
CA THR A 40 -5.54 3.80 -23.81
C THR A 40 -5.72 2.29 -23.71
N ASP A 41 -5.41 1.71 -22.55
CA ASP A 41 -5.51 0.27 -22.30
C ASP A 41 -6.53 -0.01 -21.21
N LYS A 42 -7.68 -0.58 -21.61
CA LYS A 42 -8.78 -0.93 -20.69
C LYS A 42 -8.40 -1.98 -19.67
N ALA A 43 -7.51 -2.90 -19.98
CA ALA A 43 -7.08 -3.94 -19.06
C ALA A 43 -6.26 -3.31 -17.91
N ILE A 44 -5.30 -2.45 -18.26
CA ILE A 44 -4.51 -1.70 -17.30
C ILE A 44 -5.40 -0.77 -16.46
N TYR A 45 -6.33 -0.05 -17.09
CA TYR A 45 -7.27 0.81 -16.36
C TYR A 45 -8.13 -0.01 -15.37
N ASN A 46 -8.69 -1.12 -15.80
CA ASN A 46 -9.62 -1.93 -14.99
C ASN A 46 -8.92 -2.69 -13.86
N HIS A 47 -7.63 -2.99 -13.99
CA HIS A 47 -6.86 -3.68 -12.96
C HIS A 47 -6.82 -2.91 -11.64
N GLU A 48 -6.74 -1.57 -11.72
CA GLU A 48 -6.65 -0.66 -10.56
C GLU A 48 -7.51 0.59 -10.79
N GLN A 49 -8.84 0.41 -10.94
CA GLN A 49 -9.75 1.49 -11.38
C GLN A 49 -9.69 2.75 -10.53
N VAL A 50 -9.80 2.61 -9.20
CA VAL A 50 -9.80 3.77 -8.28
C VAL A 50 -8.46 4.48 -8.31
N ARG A 51 -7.38 3.73 -8.24
CA ARG A 51 -6.00 4.21 -8.31
C ARG A 51 -5.75 4.97 -9.61
N ASN A 52 -6.25 4.44 -10.71
CA ASN A 52 -6.12 5.05 -12.04
C ASN A 52 -7.01 6.30 -12.21
N GLU A 53 -8.22 6.33 -11.65
CA GLU A 53 -9.05 7.54 -11.60
C GLU A 53 -8.38 8.66 -10.81
N MET A 54 -7.81 8.34 -9.64
CA MET A 54 -7.05 9.32 -8.85
C MET A 54 -5.84 9.84 -9.62
N PHE A 55 -5.12 8.96 -10.30
CA PHE A 55 -3.98 9.36 -11.14
C PHE A 55 -4.37 10.29 -12.29
N ILE A 56 -5.50 10.01 -12.96
CA ILE A 56 -6.00 10.88 -14.02
C ILE A 56 -6.41 12.25 -13.48
N ALA A 57 -7.06 12.29 -12.31
CA ALA A 57 -7.54 13.51 -11.70
C ALA A 57 -6.43 14.38 -11.08
N MET A 58 -5.51 13.76 -10.34
CA MET A 58 -4.49 14.46 -9.54
C MET A 58 -3.15 14.61 -10.25
N GLY A 59 -2.88 13.80 -11.28
CA GLY A 59 -1.61 13.83 -12.00
C GLY A 59 -0.47 13.04 -11.35
N TYR A 60 -0.63 12.57 -10.12
CA TYR A 60 0.33 11.76 -9.38
C TYR A 60 -0.25 10.37 -9.13
N TYR A 61 0.60 9.32 -9.26
CA TYR A 61 0.17 7.95 -9.01
C TYR A 61 0.22 7.67 -7.51
N VAL A 62 -0.88 7.18 -6.97
CA VAL A 62 -0.99 6.88 -5.54
C VAL A 62 -0.29 5.57 -5.20
N THR A 63 0.23 5.43 -3.98
CA THR A 63 0.94 4.24 -3.53
C THR A 63 0.00 3.09 -3.19
N GLU A 64 -1.17 3.41 -2.66
CA GLU A 64 -2.11 2.46 -2.12
C GLU A 64 -2.99 1.80 -3.21
N SER A 65 -3.51 0.61 -2.93
CA SER A 65 -4.41 -0.15 -3.80
C SER A 65 -5.74 0.55 -4.06
N SER A 66 -6.46 0.12 -5.09
CA SER A 66 -7.81 0.63 -5.39
C SER A 66 -8.80 0.39 -4.25
N GLY A 67 -8.67 -0.74 -3.53
CA GLY A 67 -9.49 -1.04 -2.37
C GLY A 67 -9.35 0.02 -1.29
N HIS A 68 -8.15 0.22 -0.78
CA HIS A 68 -7.83 1.22 0.23
C HIS A 68 -8.14 2.65 -0.23
N ASN A 69 -7.77 3.02 -1.46
CA ASN A 69 -8.10 4.35 -1.97
C ASN A 69 -9.61 4.60 -2.01
N SER A 70 -10.44 3.59 -2.29
CA SER A 70 -11.90 3.72 -2.25
C SER A 70 -12.44 3.88 -0.83
N GLU A 71 -11.76 3.35 0.18
CA GLU A 71 -12.13 3.49 1.59
C GLU A 71 -11.79 4.88 2.14
N TYR A 72 -10.60 5.37 1.84
CA TYR A 72 -10.14 6.68 2.31
C TYR A 72 -10.72 7.86 1.54
N ASN A 73 -11.25 7.63 0.34
CA ASN A 73 -11.83 8.66 -0.51
C ASN A 73 -13.34 8.42 -0.69
N TRP A 74 -14.13 9.01 0.17
CA TRP A 74 -15.57 8.83 0.30
C TRP A 74 -16.36 8.98 -1.02
N TRP A 75 -15.90 9.75 -1.98
CA TRP A 75 -16.57 9.96 -3.28
C TRP A 75 -16.69 8.69 -4.12
N PHE A 76 -15.85 7.66 -3.91
CA PHE A 76 -15.98 6.38 -4.58
C PHE A 76 -17.06 5.47 -3.98
N ARG A 77 -17.49 5.73 -2.72
CA ARG A 77 -18.42 4.89 -1.98
C ARG A 77 -19.72 5.60 -1.57
N LYS A 78 -19.91 6.86 -1.96
CA LYS A 78 -21.05 7.70 -1.53
C LYS A 78 -22.40 7.28 -2.10
N ARG A 79 -22.45 6.43 -3.12
CA ARG A 79 -23.70 5.96 -3.76
C ARG A 79 -23.56 4.50 -4.17
N PRO A 80 -24.69 3.72 -4.22
CA PRO A 80 -24.66 2.31 -4.60
C PRO A 80 -24.09 2.03 -6.00
N ASP A 81 -24.36 2.90 -6.97
CA ASP A 81 -23.81 2.77 -8.33
C ASP A 81 -22.30 2.91 -8.39
N LEU A 82 -21.71 3.79 -7.56
CA LEU A 82 -20.27 3.96 -7.44
C LEU A 82 -19.63 2.78 -6.71
N VAL A 83 -20.26 2.29 -5.65
CA VAL A 83 -19.82 1.06 -4.96
C VAL A 83 -19.79 -0.11 -5.94
N LYS A 84 -20.87 -0.30 -6.72
CA LYS A 84 -20.92 -1.34 -7.76
C LYS A 84 -19.84 -1.18 -8.82
N LYS A 85 -19.50 0.05 -9.19
CA LYS A 85 -18.48 0.34 -10.21
C LYS A 85 -17.06 0.13 -9.69
N TYR A 86 -16.72 0.62 -8.49
CA TYR A 86 -15.36 0.78 -8.02
C TYR A 86 -14.94 -0.19 -6.91
N CYS A 87 -15.88 -0.81 -6.21
CA CYS A 87 -15.60 -1.71 -5.09
C CYS A 87 -15.85 -3.18 -5.47
N LYS A 88 -15.31 -3.61 -6.62
CA LYS A 88 -15.46 -4.97 -7.14
C LYS A 88 -14.49 -5.93 -6.46
N ASP A 89 -14.79 -7.21 -6.51
CA ASP A 89 -13.86 -8.26 -6.16
C ASP A 89 -12.56 -8.12 -6.95
N GLY A 90 -11.43 -8.27 -6.28
CA GLY A 90 -10.10 -8.16 -6.88
C GLY A 90 -9.52 -6.74 -6.96
N THR A 91 -10.28 -5.68 -6.59
CA THR A 91 -9.77 -4.29 -6.53
C THR A 91 -9.17 -3.93 -5.18
N GLY A 92 -9.00 -4.87 -4.32
CA GLY A 92 -8.50 -4.71 -2.96
C GLY A 92 -9.25 -5.61 -2.00
N TRP A 93 -8.87 -5.57 -0.73
CA TRP A 93 -9.36 -6.49 0.27
C TRP A 93 -10.68 -6.08 0.95
N ASN A 94 -11.18 -4.90 0.67
CA ASN A 94 -12.46 -4.44 1.23
C ASN A 94 -13.52 -4.26 0.15
N PRO A 95 -14.36 -5.28 -0.12
CA PRO A 95 -15.47 -5.17 -1.06
C PRO A 95 -16.47 -4.11 -0.57
N GLY A 96 -17.36 -3.67 -1.45
CA GLY A 96 -18.40 -2.69 -1.13
C GLY A 96 -19.54 -3.23 -0.24
N GLU A 97 -19.36 -4.37 0.42
CA GLU A 97 -20.35 -4.97 1.31
C GLU A 97 -20.46 -4.19 2.62
N TYR A 98 -21.70 -3.91 3.06
CA TYR A 98 -21.94 -3.26 4.34
C TYR A 98 -21.40 -4.08 5.50
N ALA A 99 -20.68 -3.41 6.41
CA ALA A 99 -20.10 -4.02 7.61
C ALA A 99 -19.21 -5.27 7.35
N HIS A 100 -18.58 -5.39 6.17
CA HIS A 100 -17.73 -6.52 5.79
C HIS A 100 -16.69 -6.86 6.85
N ILE A 101 -15.95 -5.89 7.36
CA ILE A 101 -14.92 -6.09 8.39
C ILE A 101 -15.54 -6.65 9.68
N LEU A 102 -16.64 -6.06 10.15
CA LEU A 102 -17.34 -6.52 11.35
C LEU A 102 -17.82 -7.97 11.21
N LYS A 103 -18.36 -8.34 10.04
CA LYS A 103 -18.77 -9.71 9.73
C LYS A 103 -17.58 -10.67 9.83
N ARG A 104 -16.45 -10.35 9.21
CA ARG A 104 -15.23 -11.17 9.29
C ARG A 104 -14.71 -11.31 10.72
N TYR A 105 -14.70 -10.24 11.51
CA TYR A 105 -14.30 -10.34 12.92
C TYR A 105 -15.22 -11.24 13.74
N ARG A 106 -16.54 -11.15 13.55
CA ARG A 106 -17.50 -12.03 14.22
C ARG A 106 -17.36 -13.50 13.83
N GLU A 107 -17.03 -13.76 12.57
CA GLU A 107 -16.75 -15.13 12.11
C GLU A 107 -15.46 -15.65 12.75
N ARG A 108 -14.39 -14.86 12.74
CA ARG A 108 -13.11 -15.24 13.34
C ARG A 108 -13.18 -15.38 14.87
N GLU A 109 -14.05 -14.64 15.55
CA GLU A 109 -14.28 -14.80 16.99
C GLU A 109 -14.71 -16.22 17.37
N LYS A 110 -15.37 -16.92 16.47
CA LYS A 110 -15.82 -18.31 16.69
C LYS A 110 -14.70 -19.33 16.52
N THR A 111 -13.70 -19.05 15.72
CA THR A 111 -12.68 -20.03 15.28
C THR A 111 -11.29 -19.80 15.89
N TRP A 112 -10.93 -18.57 16.27
CA TRP A 112 -9.56 -18.25 16.64
C TRP A 112 -9.00 -19.09 17.82
N LYS A 113 -9.86 -19.48 18.78
CA LYS A 113 -9.42 -20.30 19.92
C LYS A 113 -9.04 -21.72 19.51
N SER A 114 -9.80 -22.32 18.56
CA SER A 114 -9.44 -23.63 18.00
C SER A 114 -8.19 -23.54 17.15
N GLU A 115 -8.06 -22.48 16.32
CA GLU A 115 -6.87 -22.24 15.51
C GLU A 115 -5.59 -22.12 16.38
N VAL A 116 -5.66 -21.37 17.48
CA VAL A 116 -4.54 -21.26 18.42
C VAL A 116 -4.20 -22.61 19.06
N LYS A 117 -5.20 -23.43 19.45
CA LYS A 117 -4.96 -24.76 19.98
C LYS A 117 -4.28 -25.66 18.95
N GLU A 118 -4.71 -25.62 17.72
CA GLU A 118 -4.10 -26.37 16.61
C GLU A 118 -2.64 -25.95 16.39
N TRP A 119 -2.36 -24.64 16.39
CA TRP A 119 -0.98 -24.12 16.27
C TRP A 119 -0.10 -24.57 17.43
N LEU A 120 -0.60 -24.53 18.65
CA LEU A 120 0.15 -24.97 19.84
C LEU A 120 0.35 -26.49 19.90
N ALA A 121 -0.51 -27.25 19.27
CA ALA A 121 -0.40 -28.73 19.16
C ALA A 121 0.45 -29.17 17.96
N ASN A 122 0.85 -28.26 17.11
CA ASN A 122 1.62 -28.58 15.91
C ASN A 122 3.12 -28.53 16.20
N ASP A 123 3.76 -29.68 16.28
CA ASP A 123 5.20 -29.85 16.49
C ASP A 123 6.03 -29.70 15.19
N SER A 124 5.39 -29.37 14.07
CA SER A 124 6.10 -29.15 12.82
C SER A 124 7.06 -27.95 12.90
N PRO A 125 8.25 -28.02 12.28
CA PRO A 125 9.16 -26.89 12.25
C PRO A 125 8.48 -25.64 11.66
N ILE A 126 8.63 -24.50 12.34
CA ILE A 126 8.13 -23.22 11.84
C ILE A 126 9.01 -22.80 10.66
N SER A 127 8.39 -22.43 9.53
CA SER A 127 9.12 -21.85 8.42
C SER A 127 9.78 -20.54 8.86
N LEU A 128 11.09 -20.44 8.64
CA LEU A 128 11.88 -19.22 8.85
C LEU A 128 12.00 -18.38 7.59
N GLU A 129 11.27 -18.71 6.54
CA GLU A 129 11.22 -17.88 5.34
C GLU A 129 10.66 -16.50 5.67
N ARG A 130 11.37 -15.48 5.20
CA ARG A 130 10.94 -14.10 5.40
C ARG A 130 9.71 -13.80 4.55
N GLY A 131 8.68 -13.25 5.17
CA GLY A 131 7.54 -12.69 4.47
C GLY A 131 7.88 -11.36 3.78
N HIS A 132 6.84 -10.69 3.29
CA HIS A 132 6.97 -9.38 2.64
C HIS A 132 7.14 -8.22 3.62
N GLU A 133 6.85 -8.47 4.91
CA GLU A 133 7.02 -7.48 5.98
C GLU A 133 8.51 -7.23 6.28
N TYR A 134 8.85 -5.96 6.47
CA TYR A 134 10.26 -5.55 6.56
C TYR A 134 10.74 -5.19 7.98
N ALA A 135 9.95 -5.42 9.02
CA ALA A 135 10.36 -5.19 10.41
C ALA A 135 11.67 -5.90 10.78
N ALA A 136 11.87 -7.14 10.31
CA ALA A 136 13.10 -7.89 10.54
C ALA A 136 14.34 -7.24 9.88
N TYR A 137 14.18 -6.60 8.72
CA TYR A 137 15.27 -5.88 8.05
C TYR A 137 15.63 -4.61 8.80
N ILE A 138 14.63 -3.88 9.33
CA ILE A 138 14.84 -2.70 10.18
C ILE A 138 15.60 -3.10 11.45
N ALA A 139 15.14 -4.17 12.13
CA ALA A 139 15.80 -4.69 13.32
C ALA A 139 17.26 -5.12 13.04
N ASN A 140 17.49 -5.82 11.93
CA ASN A 140 18.85 -6.21 11.50
C ASN A 140 19.74 -5.00 11.26
N ALA A 141 19.26 -3.97 10.57
CA ALA A 141 20.02 -2.73 10.35
C ALA A 141 20.35 -2.02 11.67
N TRP A 142 19.39 -1.96 12.60
CA TRP A 142 19.55 -1.35 13.91
C TRP A 142 20.65 -2.03 14.75
N VAL A 143 20.76 -3.37 14.75
CA VAL A 143 21.78 -4.10 15.50
C VAL A 143 23.14 -4.15 14.79
N GLY A 144 23.30 -3.48 13.67
CA GLY A 144 24.57 -3.35 12.96
C GLY A 144 24.73 -4.27 11.76
N GLY A 145 23.64 -4.84 11.24
CA GLY A 145 23.59 -5.48 9.92
C GLY A 145 23.54 -4.46 8.79
N GLU A 146 23.16 -4.92 7.60
CA GLU A 146 23.09 -4.09 6.40
C GLU A 146 22.10 -2.96 6.56
N PRO A 147 22.43 -1.71 6.14
CA PRO A 147 21.49 -0.60 6.09
C PRO A 147 20.26 -0.94 5.26
N PHE A 148 19.08 -0.55 5.74
CA PHE A 148 17.83 -0.88 5.08
C PHE A 148 16.99 0.36 4.78
N LYS A 149 16.68 0.57 3.49
CA LYS A 149 15.83 1.68 3.03
C LYS A 149 14.39 1.19 2.85
N PHE A 150 13.44 1.94 3.41
CA PHE A 150 12.01 1.66 3.34
C PHE A 150 11.20 2.96 3.38
N ASN A 151 9.89 2.90 3.15
CA ASN A 151 9.00 4.01 3.45
C ASN A 151 8.47 3.85 4.87
N GLY A 152 8.62 4.86 5.69
CA GLY A 152 8.25 4.82 7.10
C GLY A 152 7.45 6.03 7.55
N ASN A 153 6.65 5.82 8.58
CA ASN A 153 5.88 6.89 9.22
C ASN A 153 6.75 7.58 10.26
N VAL A 154 6.98 8.87 10.06
CA VAL A 154 7.81 9.70 10.93
C VAL A 154 7.16 11.07 11.18
N PRO A 155 7.52 11.81 12.25
CA PRO A 155 7.10 13.19 12.40
C PRO A 155 7.56 14.05 11.21
N ASN A 156 6.70 14.93 10.73
CA ASN A 156 7.05 15.90 9.67
C ASN A 156 7.95 16.99 10.26
N ASP A 157 9.24 16.75 10.25
CA ASP A 157 10.24 17.76 10.58
C ASP A 157 10.83 18.33 9.29
N GLN A 158 10.10 19.27 8.68
CA GLN A 158 10.44 19.92 7.41
C GLN A 158 10.64 18.96 6.23
N LEU A 159 10.02 17.78 6.28
CA LEU A 159 10.11 16.77 5.23
C LEU A 159 9.13 17.02 4.08
N ILE A 160 7.94 17.55 4.41
CA ILE A 160 6.89 17.91 3.44
C ILE A 160 6.36 19.29 3.80
N ASP A 161 6.70 20.29 2.99
CA ASP A 161 6.47 21.71 3.28
C ASP A 161 4.99 22.10 3.42
N ASN A 162 4.12 21.46 2.63
CA ASN A 162 2.69 21.76 2.61
C ASN A 162 1.85 20.92 3.60
N LEU A 163 2.50 20.19 4.50
CA LEU A 163 1.86 19.49 5.61
C LEU A 163 2.29 20.11 6.96
N PRO A 164 1.42 20.07 7.99
CA PRO A 164 1.74 20.65 9.28
C PRO A 164 3.01 20.06 9.88
N GLN A 165 3.79 20.91 10.54
CA GLN A 165 4.93 20.50 11.34
C GLN A 165 4.51 19.49 12.42
N GLY A 166 5.26 18.39 12.57
CA GLY A 166 4.95 17.32 13.52
C GLY A 166 3.83 16.36 13.11
N ALA A 167 3.16 16.59 11.96
CA ALA A 167 2.21 15.61 11.41
C ALA A 167 2.93 14.27 11.14
N CYS A 168 2.19 13.16 11.23
CA CYS A 168 2.73 11.87 10.83
C CYS A 168 2.74 11.76 9.30
N VAL A 169 3.92 11.64 8.70
CA VAL A 169 4.11 11.53 7.26
C VAL A 169 4.85 10.27 6.88
N GLU A 170 4.52 9.70 5.74
CA GLU A 170 5.22 8.58 5.13
C GLU A 170 6.23 9.09 4.10
N VAL A 171 7.49 8.79 4.33
CA VAL A 171 8.62 9.20 3.49
C VAL A 171 9.69 8.12 3.43
N PRO A 172 10.65 8.18 2.49
CA PRO A 172 11.80 7.28 2.50
C PRO A 172 12.63 7.46 3.78
N VAL A 173 12.88 6.35 4.47
CA VAL A 173 13.67 6.26 5.70
C VAL A 173 14.82 5.29 5.47
N LEU A 174 15.98 5.59 6.05
CA LEU A 174 17.14 4.70 6.10
C LEU A 174 17.37 4.23 7.52
N ALA A 175 17.18 2.95 7.79
CA ALA A 175 17.58 2.35 9.05
C ALA A 175 19.07 2.00 9.03
N THR A 176 19.79 2.40 10.07
CA THR A 176 21.20 2.10 10.30
C THR A 176 21.43 1.85 11.78
N ARG A 177 22.61 1.45 12.16
CA ARG A 177 23.03 1.29 13.57
C ARG A 177 23.13 2.61 14.34
N ASN A 178 23.33 3.73 13.63
CA ASN A 178 23.53 5.05 14.24
C ASN A 178 22.29 5.90 14.07
#